data_a5cee67e06cc498f1b217cbe7a96e4ee
#
_entry.id   a5cee67e06cc498f1b217cbe7a96e4ee
#
_cell.length_a   1.000
_cell.length_b   1.000
_cell.length_c   1.000
_cell.angle_alpha   90.00
_cell.angle_beta   90.00
_cell.angle_gamma   90.00
#
_symmetry.space_group_name_H-M   'P 1'
#
loop_
_entity.id
_entity.type
_entity.pdbx_description
1 polymer ?
#
loop_
_entity_poly.entity_id
_entity_poly.type
_entity_poly.pdbx_seq_one_letter_code
_entity_poly.pdbx_strand_id
1 'polypeptide(L)'
;MTQPLVGKQILIVEDEQVFRSLLDSWFSSLGATTVLAADGVDALELLGGFTPDLMICDIAMPRMNGLKLLEHIRNSGDQTPVLVISATENMADIAKALRLG
;
A
#
# COMPACT_ATOMS: atom_id res chain seq x y z
N MET A 1 -2.74 26.43 7.13
CA MET A 1 -3.22 25.05 7.04
C MET A 1 -2.08 24.09 7.26
N THR A 2 -2.28 23.10 8.09
CA THR A 2 -1.22 22.12 8.39
C THR A 2 -1.17 21.04 7.32
N GLN A 3 0.06 20.59 7.04
CA GLN A 3 0.29 19.43 6.18
C GLN A 3 0.86 18.32 7.06
N PRO A 4 0.00 17.45 7.62
CA PRO A 4 0.41 16.50 8.66
C PRO A 4 1.40 15.44 8.18
N LEU A 5 1.51 15.25 6.87
CA LEU A 5 2.37 14.20 6.29
C LEU A 5 3.63 14.75 5.62
N VAL A 6 3.99 16.00 5.90
CA VAL A 6 5.24 16.57 5.36
C VAL A 6 6.44 15.71 5.78
N GLY A 7 7.28 15.36 4.81
CA GLY A 7 8.46 14.52 5.04
C GLY A 7 8.18 13.02 5.07
N LYS A 8 6.92 12.60 4.96
CA LYS A 8 6.56 11.19 4.94
C LYS A 8 6.52 10.66 3.51
N GLN A 9 7.01 9.44 3.34
CA GLN A 9 6.97 8.74 2.05
C GLN A 9 5.91 7.65 2.11
N ILE A 10 4.98 7.69 1.17
CA ILE A 10 3.86 6.74 1.11
C ILE A 10 3.92 5.98 -0.21
N LEU A 11 3.94 4.65 -0.12
CA LEU A 11 3.80 3.78 -1.28
C LEU A 11 2.32 3.43 -1.45
N ILE A 12 1.77 3.76 -2.60
CA ILE A 12 0.37 3.45 -2.94
C ILE A 12 0.36 2.32 -3.96
N VAL A 13 -0.24 1.19 -3.58
CA VAL A 13 -0.33 0.00 -4.43
C VAL A 13 -1.78 -0.20 -4.82
N GLU A 14 -2.13 0.15 -6.04
CA GLU A 14 -3.50 0.11 -6.54
C GLU A 14 -3.49 -0.11 -8.04
N ASP A 15 -4.22 -1.11 -8.52
CA ASP A 15 -4.23 -1.46 -9.93
C ASP A 15 -5.14 -0.55 -10.77
N GLU A 16 -6.18 0.02 -10.20
CA GLU A 16 -7.08 0.91 -10.92
C GLU A 16 -6.50 2.31 -10.99
N GLN A 17 -6.23 2.77 -12.22
CA GLN A 17 -5.54 4.04 -12.44
C GLN A 17 -6.28 5.24 -11.83
N VAL A 18 -7.60 5.30 -11.99
CA VAL A 18 -8.38 6.44 -11.48
C VAL A 18 -8.30 6.50 -9.96
N PHE A 19 -8.50 5.36 -9.29
CA PHE A 19 -8.45 5.31 -7.84
C PHE A 19 -7.04 5.56 -7.32
N ARG A 20 -6.03 5.01 -8.00
CA ARG A 20 -4.62 5.28 -7.67
C ARG A 20 -4.32 6.78 -7.74
N SER A 21 -4.81 7.47 -8.77
CA SER A 21 -4.61 8.91 -8.93
C SER A 21 -5.34 9.71 -7.85
N LEU A 22 -6.52 9.28 -7.43
CA LEU A 22 -7.26 9.93 -6.34
C LEU A 22 -6.51 9.81 -5.02
N LEU A 23 -5.99 8.64 -4.71
CA LEU A 23 -5.19 8.43 -3.51
C LEU A 23 -3.92 9.28 -3.53
N ASP A 24 -3.25 9.32 -4.68
CA ASP A 24 -2.06 10.14 -4.88
C ASP A 24 -2.35 11.61 -4.60
N SER A 25 -3.40 12.15 -5.22
CA SER A 25 -3.79 13.55 -5.01
C SER A 25 -4.10 13.84 -3.55
N TRP A 26 -4.83 12.94 -2.90
CA TRP A 26 -5.23 13.17 -1.51
C TRP A 26 -4.02 13.19 -0.58
N PHE A 27 -3.17 12.18 -0.65
CA PHE A 27 -2.01 12.12 0.24
C PHE A 27 -0.98 13.19 -0.08
N SER A 28 -0.80 13.53 -1.36
CA SER A 28 0.07 14.64 -1.75
C SER A 28 -0.42 15.98 -1.19
N SER A 29 -1.73 16.18 -1.15
CA SER A 29 -2.30 17.41 -0.56
C SER A 29 -2.05 17.52 0.93
N LEU A 30 -1.81 16.39 1.61
CA LEU A 30 -1.45 16.36 3.03
C LEU A 30 0.06 16.52 3.27
N GLY A 31 0.82 16.72 2.21
CA GLY A 31 2.26 16.96 2.30
C GLY A 31 3.14 15.73 2.05
N ALA A 32 2.56 14.56 1.85
CA ALA A 32 3.33 13.33 1.63
C ALA A 32 4.01 13.33 0.27
N THR A 33 5.17 12.67 0.20
CA THR A 33 5.78 12.26 -1.06
C THR A 33 5.25 10.87 -1.39
N THR A 34 4.62 10.73 -2.54
CA THR A 34 3.98 9.48 -2.94
C THR A 34 4.80 8.75 -4.00
N VAL A 35 4.81 7.43 -3.92
CA VAL A 35 5.35 6.53 -4.94
C VAL A 35 4.23 5.57 -5.31
N LEU A 36 4.02 5.35 -6.59
CA LEU A 36 2.87 4.60 -7.08
C LEU A 36 3.31 3.26 -7.66
N ALA A 37 2.56 2.21 -7.33
CA ALA A 37 2.73 0.89 -7.92
C ALA A 37 1.38 0.40 -8.44
N ALA A 38 1.39 -0.23 -9.60
CA ALA A 38 0.17 -0.72 -10.23
C ALA A 38 -0.27 -2.11 -9.73
N ASP A 39 0.63 -2.84 -9.08
CA ASP A 39 0.33 -4.15 -8.52
C ASP A 39 1.42 -4.56 -7.51
N GLY A 40 1.27 -5.75 -6.93
CA GLY A 40 2.19 -6.23 -5.92
C GLY A 40 3.60 -6.50 -6.44
N VAL A 41 3.74 -6.88 -7.70
CA VAL A 41 5.06 -7.12 -8.30
C VAL A 41 5.83 -5.82 -8.42
N ASP A 42 5.18 -4.77 -8.93
CA ASP A 42 5.78 -3.43 -9.00
C ASP A 42 6.17 -2.93 -7.61
N ALA A 43 5.30 -3.16 -6.62
CA ALA A 43 5.56 -2.75 -5.24
C ALA A 43 6.81 -3.42 -4.68
N LEU A 44 6.98 -4.73 -4.91
CA LEU A 44 8.17 -5.45 -4.44
C LEU A 44 9.44 -4.91 -5.08
N GLU A 45 9.41 -4.58 -6.36
CA GLU A 45 10.56 -3.98 -7.03
C GLU A 45 10.93 -2.64 -6.41
N LEU A 46 9.95 -1.79 -6.16
CA LEU A 46 10.17 -0.49 -5.54
C LEU A 46 10.71 -0.62 -4.11
N LEU A 47 10.18 -1.56 -3.33
CA LEU A 47 10.61 -1.80 -1.97
C LEU A 47 12.05 -2.32 -1.87
N GLY A 48 12.60 -2.83 -2.96
CA GLY A 48 14.01 -3.19 -3.03
C GLY A 48 14.95 -1.99 -2.96
N GLY A 49 14.46 -0.79 -3.24
CA GLY A 49 15.27 0.43 -3.29
C GLY A 49 14.91 1.51 -2.29
N PHE A 50 13.81 1.36 -1.54
CA PHE A 50 13.45 2.35 -0.52
C PHE A 50 12.51 1.75 0.52
N THR A 51 12.43 2.43 1.67
CA THR A 51 11.52 2.04 2.76
C THR A 51 10.50 3.15 2.97
N PRO A 52 9.22 2.94 2.64
CA PRO A 52 8.21 3.95 2.89
C PRO A 52 7.86 4.03 4.38
N ASP A 53 7.29 5.16 4.78
CA ASP A 53 6.76 5.33 6.14
C ASP A 53 5.39 4.65 6.29
N LEU A 54 4.65 4.51 5.18
CA LEU A 54 3.35 3.87 5.14
C LEU A 54 3.14 3.26 3.76
N MET A 55 2.52 2.11 3.69
CA MET A 55 2.06 1.53 2.43
C MET A 55 0.54 1.45 2.44
N ILE A 56 -0.08 1.87 1.36
CA ILE A 56 -1.52 1.72 1.14
C ILE A 56 -1.68 0.67 0.05
N CYS A 57 -2.45 -0.37 0.32
CA CYS A 57 -2.51 -1.53 -0.55
C CYS A 57 -3.93 -2.02 -0.73
N ASP A 58 -4.34 -2.29 -1.97
CA ASP A 58 -5.58 -2.98 -2.27
C ASP A 58 -5.35 -4.48 -2.20
N ILE A 59 -6.33 -5.22 -1.68
CA ILE A 59 -6.27 -6.68 -1.63
C ILE A 59 -6.42 -7.27 -3.03
N ALA A 60 -7.42 -6.80 -3.80
CA ALA A 60 -7.79 -7.41 -5.07
C ALA A 60 -7.00 -6.78 -6.22
N MET A 61 -5.85 -7.35 -6.54
CA MET A 61 -5.01 -6.88 -7.64
C MET A 61 -4.57 -8.05 -8.52
N PRO A 62 -4.32 -7.80 -9.85
CA PRO A 62 -3.75 -8.83 -10.71
C PRO A 62 -2.28 -9.13 -10.34
N ARG A 63 -1.73 -10.19 -10.87
CA ARG A 63 -0.36 -10.70 -10.69
C ARG A 63 -0.03 -11.06 -9.24
N MET A 64 -0.15 -10.13 -8.31
CA MET A 64 0.04 -10.40 -6.89
C MET A 64 -0.95 -9.55 -6.10
N ASN A 65 -1.88 -10.18 -5.39
CA ASN A 65 -2.86 -9.47 -4.58
C ASN A 65 -2.23 -8.89 -3.30
N GLY A 66 -2.97 -7.99 -2.67
CA GLY A 66 -2.45 -7.28 -1.51
C GLY A 66 -2.12 -8.18 -0.32
N LEU A 67 -2.84 -9.29 -0.14
CA LEU A 67 -2.55 -10.23 0.94
C LEU A 67 -1.21 -10.93 0.73
N LYS A 68 -0.91 -11.35 -0.50
CA LYS A 68 0.37 -11.96 -0.81
C LYS A 68 1.52 -10.97 -0.67
N LEU A 69 1.29 -9.73 -1.09
CA LEU A 69 2.28 -8.68 -0.92
C LEU A 69 2.57 -8.44 0.56
N LEU A 70 1.54 -8.32 1.39
CA LEU A 70 1.68 -8.12 2.83
C LEU A 70 2.42 -9.29 3.47
N GLU A 71 2.07 -10.52 3.10
CA GLU A 71 2.74 -11.73 3.58
C GLU A 71 4.23 -11.71 3.23
N HIS A 72 4.58 -11.36 1.99
CA HIS A 72 5.97 -11.24 1.54
C HIS A 72 6.75 -10.24 2.39
N ILE A 73 6.18 -9.07 2.62
CA ILE A 73 6.80 -8.00 3.39
C ILE A 73 7.03 -8.45 4.83
N ARG A 74 6.04 -9.04 5.47
CA ARG A 74 6.16 -9.48 6.86
C ARG A 74 7.15 -10.64 7.00
N ASN A 75 7.17 -11.56 6.04
CA ASN A 75 8.12 -12.68 6.04
C ASN A 75 9.57 -12.23 5.86
N SER A 76 9.79 -11.10 5.22
CA SER A 76 11.14 -10.53 5.08
C SER A 76 11.60 -9.76 6.33
N GLY A 77 10.74 -9.63 7.34
CA GLY A 77 11.05 -8.89 8.55
C GLY A 77 10.72 -7.39 8.50
N ASP A 78 10.19 -6.92 7.39
CA ASP A 78 9.83 -5.52 7.23
C ASP A 78 8.56 -5.23 8.03
N GLN A 79 8.62 -4.21 8.90
CA GLN A 79 7.53 -3.80 9.78
C GLN A 79 6.83 -2.53 9.28
N THR A 80 6.99 -2.14 8.03
CA THR A 80 6.33 -0.97 7.46
C THR A 80 4.82 -1.02 7.72
N PRO A 81 4.23 0.04 8.29
CA PRO A 81 2.78 0.08 8.48
C PRO A 81 2.05 -0.02 7.15
N VAL A 82 1.01 -0.83 7.10
CA VAL A 82 0.22 -1.05 5.90
C VAL A 82 -1.25 -0.77 6.19
N LEU A 83 -1.83 0.13 5.40
CA LEU A 83 -3.26 0.38 5.39
C LEU A 83 -3.86 -0.43 4.23
N VAL A 84 -4.66 -1.42 4.56
CA VAL A 84 -5.32 -2.25 3.55
C VAL A 84 -6.66 -1.64 3.17
N ILE A 85 -6.83 -1.39 1.89
CA ILE A 85 -8.09 -0.92 1.32
C ILE A 85 -8.67 -2.09 0.53
N SER A 86 -9.96 -2.36 0.71
CA SER A 86 -10.54 -3.50 0.02
C SER A 86 -12.01 -3.31 -0.24
N ALA A 87 -12.43 -3.70 -1.44
CA ALA A 87 -13.82 -3.86 -1.79
C ALA A 87 -14.31 -5.30 -1.49
N THR A 88 -13.44 -6.17 -0.96
CA THR A 88 -13.83 -7.54 -0.68
C THR A 88 -14.71 -7.63 0.57
N GLU A 89 -15.70 -8.50 0.51
CA GLU A 89 -16.52 -8.87 1.66
C GLU A 89 -16.08 -10.22 2.24
N ASN A 90 -14.98 -10.79 1.73
CA ASN A 90 -14.51 -12.09 2.16
C ASN A 90 -13.87 -11.98 3.55
N MET A 91 -14.55 -12.56 4.54
CA MET A 91 -14.09 -12.49 5.93
C MET A 91 -12.76 -13.22 6.16
N ALA A 92 -12.47 -14.25 5.38
CA ALA A 92 -11.20 -14.95 5.50
C ALA A 92 -10.03 -14.05 5.10
N ASP A 93 -10.19 -13.24 4.04
CA ASP A 93 -9.17 -12.29 3.60
C ASP A 93 -8.98 -11.18 4.63
N ILE A 94 -10.06 -10.66 5.19
CA ILE A 94 -10.01 -9.63 6.22
C ILE A 94 -9.29 -10.16 7.46
N ALA A 95 -9.65 -11.37 7.91
CA ALA A 95 -9.01 -11.99 9.06
C ALA A 95 -7.52 -12.23 8.83
N LYS A 96 -7.14 -12.66 7.62
CA LYS A 96 -5.73 -12.87 7.28
C LYS A 96 -4.96 -11.55 7.30
N ALA A 97 -5.53 -10.49 6.74
CA ALA A 97 -4.91 -9.17 6.75
C ALA A 97 -4.67 -8.68 8.18
N LEU A 98 -5.64 -8.85 9.07
CA LEU A 98 -5.51 -8.46 10.46
C LEU A 98 -4.41 -9.26 11.19
N ARG A 99 -4.27 -10.55 10.89
CA ARG A 99 -3.22 -11.38 11.48
C ARG A 99 -1.82 -10.98 11.01
N LEU A 100 -1.71 -10.53 9.78
CA LEU A 100 -0.41 -10.11 9.24
C LEU A 100 -0.01 -8.70 9.69
N GLY A 101 -0.97 -7.95 10.17
CA GLY A 101 -0.72 -6.58 10.64
C GLY A 101 -0.81 -5.58 9.55
#